data_511219d0aa14c136083e40aa0b24c091
#
_entry.id   511219d0aa14c136083e40aa0b24c091
#
_cell.length_a   1.000
_cell.length_b   1.000
_cell.length_c   1.000
_cell.angle_alpha   90.00
_cell.angle_beta   90.00
_cell.angle_gamma   90.00
#
_symmetry.space_group_name_H-M   'P 1'
#
loop_
_entity.id
_entity.type
_entity.pdbx_description
1 polymer ?
#
loop_
_entity_poly.entity_id
_entity_poly.type
_entity_poly.pdbx_seq_one_letter_code
_entity_poly.pdbx_strand_id
1 'polypeptide(L)'
;MKDLIIGCSTNYKWDTIKYWVLSIRRSGFEGDIALILMNCDSKTAYQVASCGVNIIGFNQDKDGNLVYQSKLPVHVERFLHTYEHLSTHEYRYVITTDVKDVIFQTNPSKFLEQQLGQRQQLLFASESILYKDEPWGDNNLLETYGPYIHEKFRDNEIYNVGVLGGRHEAMKSLAINIFTAAINRPIPICDQSTFNFMISQLPYKDNSYSRYMKSEDGWACQLGTTADPSKIDEFRPKLLEPSPKFENGKVLTSTGKEFCIVHQYDRTEWRREIEAQYE
;
A
#
# COMPACT_ATOMS: atom_id res chain seq x y z
N MET A 1 20.10 -11.39 -5.85
CA MET A 1 19.25 -10.95 -4.71
C MET A 1 17.83 -10.94 -5.21
N LYS A 2 16.87 -11.53 -4.48
CA LYS A 2 15.46 -11.56 -4.83
C LYS A 2 14.77 -10.23 -4.48
N ASP A 3 13.54 -10.06 -4.98
CA ASP A 3 12.65 -8.98 -4.59
C ASP A 3 11.57 -9.51 -3.63
N LEU A 4 10.91 -8.65 -2.88
CA LEU A 4 9.88 -8.99 -1.92
C LEU A 4 8.60 -8.20 -2.18
N ILE A 5 7.46 -8.88 -2.15
CA ILE A 5 6.16 -8.26 -1.88
C ILE A 5 5.71 -8.71 -0.49
N ILE A 6 5.38 -7.75 0.38
CA ILE A 6 4.94 -8.02 1.75
C ILE A 6 3.67 -7.25 2.08
N GLY A 7 2.69 -7.95 2.65
CA GLY A 7 1.45 -7.38 3.16
C GLY A 7 1.20 -7.76 4.61
N CYS A 8 0.20 -7.15 5.22
CA CYS A 8 -0.27 -7.47 6.57
C CYS A 8 -1.78 -7.66 6.58
N SER A 9 -2.24 -8.65 7.31
CA SER A 9 -3.67 -8.99 7.44
C SER A 9 -3.99 -9.40 8.86
N THR A 10 -5.17 -9.00 9.33
CA THR A 10 -5.77 -9.46 10.60
C THR A 10 -7.24 -9.80 10.39
N ASN A 11 -7.67 -10.96 10.86
CA ASN A 11 -9.07 -11.44 10.78
C ASN A 11 -9.63 -11.61 9.35
N TYR A 12 -8.80 -11.58 8.30
CA TYR A 12 -9.26 -11.87 6.95
C TYR A 12 -9.26 -13.37 6.68
N LYS A 13 -10.24 -13.79 5.87
CA LYS A 13 -10.36 -15.16 5.34
C LYS A 13 -9.77 -15.24 3.94
N TRP A 14 -9.57 -16.46 3.47
CA TRP A 14 -9.04 -16.73 2.13
C TRP A 14 -9.79 -15.97 1.03
N ASP A 15 -11.12 -15.91 1.09
CA ASP A 15 -11.92 -15.20 0.08
C ASP A 15 -11.60 -13.71 -0.03
N THR A 16 -11.03 -13.11 1.00
CA THR A 16 -10.53 -11.73 0.97
C THR A 16 -9.10 -11.65 0.46
N ILE A 17 -8.22 -12.59 0.89
CA ILE A 17 -6.78 -12.56 0.61
C ILE A 17 -6.45 -13.07 -0.80
N LYS A 18 -7.28 -13.99 -1.34
CA LYS A 18 -6.98 -14.73 -2.58
C LYS A 18 -6.66 -13.84 -3.77
N TYR A 19 -7.36 -12.74 -3.94
CA TYR A 19 -7.16 -11.83 -5.07
C TYR A 19 -5.79 -11.17 -5.05
N TRP A 20 -5.32 -10.76 -3.88
CA TRP A 20 -3.97 -10.26 -3.68
C TRP A 20 -2.93 -11.31 -4.08
N VAL A 21 -3.00 -12.52 -3.51
CA VAL A 21 -2.05 -13.61 -3.79
C VAL A 21 -2.06 -14.00 -5.26
N LEU A 22 -3.23 -14.23 -5.84
CA LEU A 22 -3.37 -14.71 -7.22
C LEU A 22 -2.96 -13.66 -8.24
N SER A 23 -3.26 -12.38 -7.98
CA SER A 23 -2.82 -11.29 -8.86
C SER A 23 -1.30 -11.12 -8.86
N ILE A 24 -0.63 -11.22 -7.71
CA ILE A 24 0.83 -11.19 -7.66
C ILE A 24 1.42 -12.31 -8.54
N ARG A 25 0.91 -13.55 -8.40
CA ARG A 25 1.40 -14.68 -9.21
C ARG A 25 1.18 -14.45 -10.71
N ARG A 26 0.01 -13.93 -11.11
CA ARG A 26 -0.31 -13.64 -12.51
C ARG A 26 0.42 -12.43 -13.09
N SER A 27 0.89 -11.50 -12.25
CA SER A 27 1.68 -10.34 -12.69
C SER A 27 3.06 -10.71 -13.25
N GLY A 28 3.48 -11.98 -13.11
CA GLY A 28 4.82 -12.44 -13.48
C GLY A 28 5.89 -12.05 -12.46
N PHE A 29 5.52 -11.77 -11.22
CA PHE A 29 6.46 -11.55 -10.12
C PHE A 29 7.12 -12.88 -9.72
N GLU A 30 8.46 -12.90 -9.69
CA GLU A 30 9.27 -14.11 -9.40
C GLU A 30 9.95 -14.06 -8.02
N GLY A 31 9.79 -12.97 -7.28
CA GLY A 31 10.37 -12.79 -5.94
C GLY A 31 9.62 -13.54 -4.85
N ASP A 32 10.02 -13.28 -3.63
CA ASP A 32 9.36 -13.81 -2.44
C ASP A 32 8.09 -13.01 -2.13
N ILE A 33 7.04 -13.72 -1.75
CA ILE A 33 5.79 -13.13 -1.26
C ILE A 33 5.70 -13.46 0.22
N ALA A 34 5.56 -12.46 1.08
CA ALA A 34 5.39 -12.63 2.51
C ALA A 34 4.06 -12.01 2.97
N LEU A 35 3.40 -12.66 3.91
CA LEU A 35 2.18 -12.15 4.50
C LEU A 35 2.24 -12.25 6.02
N ILE A 36 2.19 -11.09 6.68
CA ILE A 36 2.07 -10.98 8.13
C ILE A 36 0.62 -11.30 8.48
N LEU A 37 0.40 -12.43 9.15
CA LEU A 37 -0.92 -12.88 9.61
C LEU A 37 -1.02 -12.73 11.12
N MET A 38 -1.70 -11.70 11.60
CA MET A 38 -1.83 -11.43 13.03
C MET A 38 -2.86 -12.35 13.68
N ASN A 39 -4.08 -12.40 13.14
CA ASN A 39 -5.14 -13.31 13.58
C ASN A 39 -5.75 -13.95 12.34
N CYS A 40 -5.66 -15.28 12.24
CA CYS A 40 -6.08 -16.00 11.04
C CYS A 40 -6.42 -17.45 11.39
N ASP A 41 -7.53 -17.97 10.87
CA ASP A 41 -7.84 -19.37 11.01
C ASP A 41 -6.84 -20.27 10.27
N SER A 42 -6.63 -21.49 10.79
CA SER A 42 -5.65 -22.46 10.28
C SER A 42 -5.91 -22.83 8.81
N LYS A 43 -7.18 -22.90 8.40
CA LYS A 43 -7.58 -23.20 7.01
C LYS A 43 -7.11 -22.10 6.05
N THR A 44 -7.36 -20.85 6.41
CA THR A 44 -6.92 -19.68 5.59
C THR A 44 -5.39 -19.63 5.53
N ALA A 45 -4.70 -19.82 6.67
CA ALA A 45 -3.24 -19.85 6.69
C ALA A 45 -2.68 -20.97 5.78
N TYR A 46 -3.26 -22.17 5.81
CA TYR A 46 -2.90 -23.27 4.93
C TYR A 46 -3.10 -22.91 3.43
N GLN A 47 -4.24 -22.29 3.07
CA GLN A 47 -4.52 -21.89 1.71
C GLN A 47 -3.52 -20.84 1.18
N VAL A 48 -3.16 -19.86 2.02
CA VAL A 48 -2.14 -18.86 1.71
C VAL A 48 -0.78 -19.52 1.48
N ALA A 49 -0.35 -20.41 2.40
CA ALA A 49 0.92 -21.13 2.28
C ALA A 49 0.97 -22.03 1.03
N SER A 50 -0.15 -22.67 0.68
CA SER A 50 -0.26 -23.55 -0.49
C SER A 50 -0.04 -22.79 -1.82
N CYS A 51 -0.22 -21.46 -1.82
CA CYS A 51 0.12 -20.61 -2.96
C CYS A 51 1.59 -20.15 -2.96
N GLY A 52 2.44 -20.72 -2.10
CA GLY A 52 3.86 -20.37 -2.01
C GLY A 52 4.12 -19.01 -1.38
N VAL A 53 3.24 -18.55 -0.50
CA VAL A 53 3.41 -17.31 0.29
C VAL A 53 4.07 -17.66 1.62
N ASN A 54 5.11 -16.95 1.98
CA ASN A 54 5.78 -17.06 3.29
C ASN A 54 4.90 -16.41 4.36
N ILE A 55 4.43 -17.20 5.32
CA ILE A 55 3.62 -16.69 6.43
C ILE A 55 4.53 -16.23 7.56
N ILE A 56 4.31 -14.99 8.01
CA ILE A 56 4.89 -14.43 9.22
C ILE A 56 3.77 -14.43 10.26
N GLY A 57 3.75 -15.46 11.11
CA GLY A 57 2.83 -15.62 12.24
C GLY A 57 3.57 -15.46 13.55
N PHE A 58 2.82 -15.32 14.66
CA PHE A 58 3.41 -15.07 16.00
C PHE A 58 3.21 -16.26 16.92
N ASN A 59 1.95 -16.58 17.22
CA ASN A 59 1.58 -17.68 18.08
C ASN A 59 0.50 -18.55 17.43
N GLN A 60 0.31 -19.76 17.94
CA GLN A 60 -0.80 -20.63 17.56
C GLN A 60 -1.61 -21.03 18.80
N ASP A 61 -2.93 -21.09 18.63
CA ASP A 61 -3.81 -21.69 19.62
C ASP A 61 -3.86 -23.22 19.47
N LYS A 62 -4.64 -23.89 20.34
CA LYS A 62 -4.79 -25.36 20.34
C LYS A 62 -5.41 -25.92 19.05
N ASP A 63 -6.11 -25.10 18.29
CA ASP A 63 -6.78 -25.48 17.03
C ASP A 63 -5.90 -25.13 15.80
N GLY A 64 -4.68 -24.64 16.04
CA GLY A 64 -3.70 -24.28 15.01
C GLY A 64 -3.96 -22.92 14.34
N ASN A 65 -4.90 -22.12 14.86
CA ASN A 65 -5.13 -20.79 14.35
C ASN A 65 -3.99 -19.86 14.76
N LEU A 66 -3.60 -18.97 13.85
CA LEU A 66 -2.66 -17.91 14.17
C LEU A 66 -3.34 -16.88 15.07
N VAL A 67 -2.69 -16.54 16.18
CA VAL A 67 -3.20 -15.59 17.17
C VAL A 67 -2.13 -14.57 17.52
N TYR A 68 -2.55 -13.34 17.61
CA TYR A 68 -1.69 -12.22 17.98
C TYR A 68 -2.44 -11.25 18.89
N GLN A 69 -1.85 -10.91 20.01
CA GLN A 69 -2.41 -9.95 20.96
C GLN A 69 -1.53 -8.73 21.01
N SER A 70 -2.08 -7.61 20.61
CA SER A 70 -1.43 -6.30 20.70
C SER A 70 -2.43 -5.23 21.13
N LYS A 71 -1.90 -4.17 21.73
CA LYS A 71 -2.64 -2.94 22.01
C LYS A 71 -2.46 -1.89 20.92
N LEU A 72 -1.57 -2.17 19.94
CA LEU A 72 -1.27 -1.25 18.87
C LEU A 72 -2.24 -1.43 17.71
N PRO A 73 -2.61 -0.34 17.02
CA PRO A 73 -3.40 -0.45 15.80
C PRO A 73 -2.62 -1.18 14.69
N VAL A 74 -3.28 -2.11 14.01
CA VAL A 74 -2.66 -2.89 12.91
C VAL A 74 -2.06 -2.00 11.82
N HIS A 75 -2.71 -0.86 11.53
CA HIS A 75 -2.24 0.12 10.53
C HIS A 75 -0.85 0.68 10.86
N VAL A 76 -0.52 0.79 12.15
CA VAL A 76 0.78 1.26 12.62
C VAL A 76 1.74 0.08 12.83
N GLU A 77 1.26 -0.99 13.45
CA GLU A 77 2.09 -2.12 13.87
C GLU A 77 2.64 -2.94 12.69
N ARG A 78 1.94 -2.98 11.56
CA ARG A 78 2.43 -3.63 10.34
C ARG A 78 3.82 -3.15 9.90
N PHE A 79 4.15 -1.89 10.15
CA PHE A 79 5.47 -1.34 9.81
C PHE A 79 6.58 -1.84 10.73
N LEU A 80 6.30 -2.10 12.01
CA LEU A 80 7.24 -2.76 12.92
C LEU A 80 7.59 -4.15 12.41
N HIS A 81 6.60 -4.98 12.13
CA HIS A 81 6.83 -6.35 11.67
C HIS A 81 7.46 -6.41 10.27
N THR A 82 7.15 -5.45 9.41
CA THR A 82 7.88 -5.28 8.14
C THR A 82 9.35 -4.97 8.39
N TYR A 83 9.68 -4.05 9.30
CA TYR A 83 11.05 -3.74 9.69
C TYR A 83 11.78 -4.97 10.28
N GLU A 84 11.14 -5.72 11.18
CA GLU A 84 11.71 -6.93 11.77
C GLU A 84 12.06 -7.97 10.71
N HIS A 85 11.14 -8.21 9.75
CA HIS A 85 11.40 -9.10 8.64
C HIS A 85 12.58 -8.64 7.78
N LEU A 86 12.61 -7.36 7.42
CA LEU A 86 13.68 -6.77 6.62
C LEU A 86 15.02 -6.66 7.38
N SER A 87 15.02 -6.77 8.71
CA SER A 87 16.24 -6.78 9.52
C SER A 87 16.94 -8.15 9.53
N THR A 88 16.24 -9.21 9.12
CA THR A 88 16.75 -10.59 9.12
C THR A 88 16.85 -11.22 7.73
N HIS A 89 16.34 -10.53 6.70
CA HIS A 89 16.35 -11.01 5.31
C HIS A 89 16.74 -9.86 4.38
N GLU A 90 17.51 -10.14 3.35
CA GLU A 90 17.97 -9.15 2.38
C GLU A 90 17.28 -9.32 1.02
N TYR A 91 16.82 -8.19 0.44
CA TYR A 91 16.15 -8.12 -0.86
C TYR A 91 16.73 -7.00 -1.72
N ARG A 92 16.56 -7.09 -3.03
CA ARG A 92 16.91 -6.00 -3.96
C ARG A 92 15.88 -4.87 -3.87
N TYR A 93 14.64 -5.22 -4.13
CA TYR A 93 13.47 -4.33 -4.00
C TYR A 93 12.46 -4.92 -3.01
N VAL A 94 11.78 -4.03 -2.30
CA VAL A 94 10.69 -4.35 -1.39
C VAL A 94 9.46 -3.54 -1.79
N ILE A 95 8.33 -4.21 -1.92
CA ILE A 95 7.03 -3.60 -2.15
C ILE A 95 6.12 -3.96 -0.97
N THR A 96 5.64 -2.95 -0.24
CA THR A 96 4.65 -3.15 0.81
C THR A 96 3.27 -2.73 0.32
N THR A 97 2.24 -3.52 0.58
CA THR A 97 0.88 -3.18 0.17
C THR A 97 -0.15 -3.54 1.23
N ASP A 98 -1.30 -2.86 1.16
CA ASP A 98 -2.53 -3.39 1.72
C ASP A 98 -2.88 -4.71 1.01
N VAL A 99 -3.76 -5.51 1.62
CA VAL A 99 -4.02 -6.89 1.13
C VAL A 99 -5.45 -7.06 0.65
N LYS A 100 -6.41 -6.45 1.35
CA LYS A 100 -7.83 -6.67 1.08
C LYS A 100 -8.26 -6.19 -0.30
N ASP A 101 -7.74 -5.05 -0.70
CA ASP A 101 -8.24 -4.22 -1.81
C ASP A 101 -7.14 -3.83 -2.80
N VAL A 102 -6.08 -4.63 -2.89
CA VAL A 102 -4.97 -4.44 -3.82
C VAL A 102 -4.85 -5.63 -4.77
N ILE A 103 -4.68 -5.34 -6.05
CA ILE A 103 -4.30 -6.32 -7.08
C ILE A 103 -3.12 -5.80 -7.90
N PHE A 104 -2.40 -6.75 -8.50
CA PHE A 104 -1.25 -6.51 -9.38
C PHE A 104 -1.62 -6.85 -10.83
N GLN A 105 -1.50 -5.90 -11.72
CA GLN A 105 -1.76 -6.14 -13.15
C GLN A 105 -0.48 -6.47 -13.91
N THR A 106 0.66 -5.87 -13.52
CA THR A 106 1.97 -6.14 -14.13
C THR A 106 3.05 -6.36 -13.08
N ASN A 107 4.24 -6.78 -13.51
CA ASN A 107 5.34 -7.10 -12.60
C ASN A 107 5.94 -5.84 -11.94
N PRO A 108 5.78 -5.66 -10.61
CA PRO A 108 6.22 -4.46 -9.92
C PRO A 108 7.75 -4.34 -9.81
N SER A 109 8.48 -5.46 -9.81
CA SER A 109 9.95 -5.43 -9.83
C SER A 109 10.49 -4.81 -11.11
N LYS A 110 9.90 -5.17 -12.26
CA LYS A 110 10.28 -4.58 -13.55
C LYS A 110 9.96 -3.10 -13.60
N PHE A 111 8.83 -2.71 -12.99
CA PHE A 111 8.46 -1.30 -12.90
C PHE A 111 9.48 -0.52 -12.06
N LEU A 112 9.84 -1.01 -10.87
CA LEU A 112 10.85 -0.37 -10.02
C LEU A 112 12.21 -0.27 -10.71
N GLU A 113 12.64 -1.33 -11.39
CA GLU A 113 13.90 -1.36 -12.13
C GLU A 113 13.97 -0.28 -13.23
N GLN A 114 12.85 -0.05 -13.92
CA GLN A 114 12.75 0.98 -14.96
C GLN A 114 12.66 2.41 -14.41
N GLN A 115 12.05 2.57 -13.23
CA GLN A 115 11.68 3.87 -12.70
C GLN A 115 12.66 4.42 -11.66
N LEU A 116 13.34 3.56 -10.89
CA LEU A 116 14.32 4.00 -9.91
C LEU A 116 15.71 4.22 -10.56
N GLY A 117 16.09 5.47 -10.67
CA GLY A 117 17.45 5.84 -11.06
C GLY A 117 18.50 5.34 -10.04
N GLN A 118 19.79 5.53 -10.36
CA GLN A 118 20.89 5.01 -9.52
C GLN A 118 20.85 5.54 -8.07
N ARG A 119 20.45 6.78 -7.86
CA ARG A 119 20.41 7.43 -6.54
C ARG A 119 19.06 7.27 -5.85
N GLN A 120 17.98 7.07 -6.62
CA GLN A 120 16.63 6.96 -6.07
C GLN A 120 16.46 5.66 -5.31
N GLN A 121 15.91 5.76 -4.11
CA GLN A 121 15.79 4.67 -3.16
C GLN A 121 14.32 4.22 -2.99
N LEU A 122 13.38 5.16 -3.10
CA LEU A 122 11.97 4.98 -2.81
C LEU A 122 11.09 5.50 -3.93
N LEU A 123 9.90 4.94 -4.03
CA LEU A 123 8.87 5.32 -4.98
C LEU A 123 7.52 5.38 -4.28
N PHE A 124 6.81 6.50 -4.42
CA PHE A 124 5.54 6.80 -3.76
C PHE A 124 4.45 7.07 -4.79
N ALA A 125 3.22 6.62 -4.52
CA ALA A 125 2.06 6.80 -5.40
C ALA A 125 1.16 7.94 -4.91
N SER A 126 0.86 8.89 -5.79
CA SER A 126 -0.10 9.96 -5.53
C SER A 126 -1.53 9.44 -5.44
N GLU A 127 -2.36 10.09 -4.63
CA GLU A 127 -3.82 9.97 -4.65
C GLU A 127 -4.48 10.98 -5.62
N SER A 128 -3.68 11.79 -6.30
CA SER A 128 -4.12 12.82 -7.25
C SER A 128 -5.04 13.88 -6.65
N ILE A 129 -4.91 14.15 -5.36
CA ILE A 129 -5.72 15.15 -4.65
C ILE A 129 -4.90 15.80 -3.53
N LEU A 130 -5.27 17.05 -3.16
CA LEU A 130 -4.67 17.73 -2.01
C LEU A 130 -5.40 17.37 -0.71
N TYR A 131 -4.71 17.47 0.42
CA TYR A 131 -5.33 17.23 1.73
C TYR A 131 -6.60 18.05 1.94
N LYS A 132 -6.57 19.37 1.70
CA LYS A 132 -7.73 20.27 1.86
C LYS A 132 -8.96 19.91 1.02
N ASP A 133 -8.77 19.11 -0.02
CA ASP A 133 -9.80 18.71 -0.99
C ASP A 133 -10.34 17.30 -0.74
N GLU A 134 -9.70 16.52 0.15
CA GLU A 134 -10.11 15.18 0.57
C GLU A 134 -10.52 15.21 2.06
N PRO A 135 -11.83 15.24 2.37
CA PRO A 135 -12.31 15.53 3.72
C PRO A 135 -11.82 14.56 4.79
N TRP A 136 -11.68 13.27 4.46
CA TRP A 136 -11.18 12.26 5.42
C TRP A 136 -9.70 12.52 5.75
N GLY A 137 -8.87 12.73 4.74
CA GLY A 137 -7.44 13.00 4.92
C GLY A 137 -7.19 14.32 5.63
N ASP A 138 -7.93 15.38 5.27
CA ASP A 138 -7.83 16.70 5.90
C ASP A 138 -8.14 16.60 7.41
N ASN A 139 -9.23 15.91 7.78
CA ASN A 139 -9.57 15.68 9.17
C ASN A 139 -8.56 14.76 9.89
N ASN A 140 -8.11 13.69 9.22
CA ASN A 140 -7.11 12.78 9.76
C ASN A 140 -5.78 13.50 10.06
N LEU A 141 -5.36 14.40 9.16
CA LEU A 141 -4.17 15.24 9.36
C LEU A 141 -4.35 16.17 10.58
N LEU A 142 -5.52 16.81 10.70
CA LEU A 142 -5.85 17.68 11.82
C LEU A 142 -5.82 16.92 13.16
N GLU A 143 -6.47 15.77 13.23
CA GLU A 143 -6.53 14.94 14.44
C GLU A 143 -5.16 14.35 14.80
N THR A 144 -4.33 14.01 13.81
CA THR A 144 -3.01 13.41 14.03
C THR A 144 -1.99 14.43 14.54
N TYR A 145 -1.99 15.66 13.99
CA TYR A 145 -0.91 16.64 14.20
C TYR A 145 -1.37 17.96 14.81
N GLY A 146 -2.66 18.19 14.94
CA GLY A 146 -3.24 19.42 15.45
C GLY A 146 -3.25 20.57 14.44
N PRO A 147 -3.91 21.70 14.80
CA PRO A 147 -4.24 22.77 13.86
C PRO A 147 -3.01 23.46 13.26
N TYR A 148 -1.93 23.58 14.00
CA TYR A 148 -0.73 24.29 13.51
C TYR A 148 -0.06 23.57 12.33
N ILE A 149 0.11 22.25 12.41
CA ILE A 149 0.68 21.46 11.32
C ILE A 149 -0.33 21.32 10.19
N HIS A 150 -1.59 21.08 10.52
CA HIS A 150 -2.68 20.98 9.56
C HIS A 150 -2.72 22.20 8.63
N GLU A 151 -2.74 23.42 9.15
CA GLU A 151 -2.80 24.66 8.38
C GLU A 151 -1.62 24.80 7.41
N LYS A 152 -0.44 24.35 7.84
CA LYS A 152 0.77 24.42 7.00
C LYS A 152 0.87 23.31 5.95
N PHE A 153 0.14 22.22 6.14
CA PHE A 153 0.34 20.99 5.36
C PHE A 153 -0.81 20.66 4.43
N ARG A 154 -2.00 21.19 4.67
CA ARG A 154 -3.22 20.86 3.95
C ARG A 154 -3.21 21.19 2.44
N ASP A 155 -2.31 22.03 1.99
CA ASP A 155 -2.10 22.34 0.57
C ASP A 155 -1.18 21.34 -0.14
N ASN A 156 -0.65 20.33 0.57
CA ASN A 156 0.17 19.29 -0.05
C ASN A 156 -0.69 18.19 -0.67
N GLU A 157 -0.14 17.58 -1.73
CA GLU A 157 -0.67 16.38 -2.36
C GLU A 157 -0.59 15.17 -1.42
N ILE A 158 -1.61 14.32 -1.46
CA ILE A 158 -1.65 13.08 -0.69
C ILE A 158 -0.93 11.97 -1.46
N TYR A 159 0.02 11.32 -0.80
CA TYR A 159 0.65 10.08 -1.26
C TYR A 159 0.16 8.90 -0.42
N ASN A 160 -0.22 7.81 -1.07
CA ASN A 160 -0.86 6.68 -0.41
C ASN A 160 0.15 5.77 0.29
N VAL A 161 -0.10 5.47 1.57
CA VAL A 161 0.74 4.59 2.40
C VAL A 161 0.42 3.10 2.20
N GLY A 162 -0.70 2.80 1.56
CA GLY A 162 -1.13 1.42 1.26
C GLY A 162 -0.35 0.74 0.14
N VAL A 163 0.46 1.49 -0.64
CA VAL A 163 1.35 0.94 -1.67
C VAL A 163 2.67 1.71 -1.68
N LEU A 164 3.73 1.07 -1.18
CA LEU A 164 5.07 1.64 -1.15
C LEU A 164 6.05 0.71 -1.87
N GLY A 165 7.06 1.28 -2.53
CA GLY A 165 8.09 0.50 -3.20
C GLY A 165 9.46 1.16 -3.11
N GLY A 166 10.53 0.32 -3.08
CA GLY A 166 11.87 0.86 -3.04
C GLY A 166 12.96 -0.18 -2.82
N ARG A 167 14.19 0.30 -2.63
CA ARG A 167 15.34 -0.53 -2.29
C ARG A 167 15.27 -0.97 -0.83
N HIS A 168 15.82 -2.14 -0.54
CA HIS A 168 15.75 -2.80 0.76
C HIS A 168 16.03 -1.89 1.95
N GLU A 169 17.22 -1.28 2.01
CA GLU A 169 17.64 -0.48 3.17
C GLU A 169 16.79 0.78 3.38
N ALA A 170 16.34 1.38 2.29
CA ALA A 170 15.46 2.53 2.36
C ALA A 170 14.05 2.16 2.82
N MET A 171 13.50 1.04 2.34
CA MET A 171 12.21 0.52 2.79
C MET A 171 12.24 0.07 4.25
N LYS A 172 13.32 -0.58 4.69
CA LYS A 172 13.54 -0.95 6.09
C LYS A 172 13.56 0.29 7.00
N SER A 173 14.33 1.31 6.61
CA SER A 173 14.39 2.58 7.35
C SER A 173 13.05 3.32 7.34
N LEU A 174 12.34 3.34 6.20
CA LEU A 174 11.03 3.97 6.10
C LEU A 174 10.01 3.29 7.03
N ALA A 175 9.98 1.96 7.06
CA ALA A 175 9.07 1.20 7.89
C ALA A 175 9.24 1.53 9.38
N ILE A 176 10.46 1.47 9.92
CA ILE A 176 10.68 1.80 11.34
C ILE A 176 10.41 3.26 11.64
N ASN A 177 10.66 4.16 10.71
CA ASN A 177 10.39 5.58 10.88
C ASN A 177 8.88 5.88 10.90
N ILE A 178 8.08 5.25 10.03
CA ILE A 178 6.60 5.35 10.09
C ILE A 178 6.11 4.83 11.43
N PHE A 179 6.55 3.63 11.85
CA PHE A 179 6.14 3.05 13.13
C PHE A 179 6.43 3.98 14.30
N THR A 180 7.68 4.44 14.44
CA THR A 180 8.09 5.28 15.57
C THR A 180 7.41 6.64 15.59
N ALA A 181 7.12 7.21 14.43
CA ALA A 181 6.41 8.49 14.33
C ALA A 181 4.90 8.35 14.57
N ALA A 182 4.31 7.19 14.30
CA ALA A 182 2.86 6.95 14.42
C ALA A 182 2.44 6.40 15.79
N ILE A 183 3.30 5.65 16.49
CA ILE A 183 2.94 4.88 17.70
C ILE A 183 2.35 5.73 18.84
N ASN A 184 2.71 6.99 18.92
CA ASN A 184 2.26 7.92 19.98
C ASN A 184 1.25 8.95 19.50
N ARG A 185 0.63 8.75 18.33
CA ARG A 185 -0.39 9.67 17.84
C ARG A 185 -1.73 9.44 18.55
N PRO A 186 -2.57 10.49 18.65
CA PRO A 186 -3.80 10.43 19.45
C PRO A 186 -4.91 9.57 18.81
N ILE A 187 -4.78 9.22 17.53
CA ILE A 187 -5.77 8.41 16.79
C ILE A 187 -5.15 7.12 16.25
N PRO A 188 -5.93 6.03 16.17
CA PRO A 188 -5.40 4.72 15.80
C PRO A 188 -5.05 4.56 14.31
N ILE A 189 -5.72 5.30 13.43
CA ILE A 189 -5.47 5.28 11.98
C ILE A 189 -4.79 6.59 11.61
N CYS A 190 -3.48 6.64 11.77
CA CYS A 190 -2.67 7.83 11.54
C CYS A 190 -1.48 7.59 10.62
N ASP A 191 -1.35 6.38 10.11
CA ASP A 191 -0.23 5.97 9.25
C ASP A 191 -0.15 6.80 7.96
N GLN A 192 -1.27 7.09 7.31
CA GLN A 192 -1.34 7.93 6.11
C GLN A 192 -0.82 9.35 6.36
N SER A 193 -1.35 10.04 7.36
CA SER A 193 -0.91 11.41 7.69
C SER A 193 0.54 11.43 8.20
N THR A 194 0.94 10.41 8.97
CA THR A 194 2.32 10.28 9.47
C THR A 194 3.30 10.04 8.32
N PHE A 195 2.97 9.16 7.40
CA PHE A 195 3.78 8.91 6.21
C PHE A 195 3.95 10.19 5.38
N ASN A 196 2.86 10.89 5.06
CA ASN A 196 2.92 12.12 4.27
C ASN A 196 3.72 13.23 4.95
N PHE A 197 3.54 13.41 6.26
CA PHE A 197 4.35 14.35 7.01
C PHE A 197 5.84 13.99 6.96
N MET A 198 6.16 12.71 7.10
CA MET A 198 7.55 12.21 7.06
C MET A 198 8.20 12.42 5.70
N ILE A 199 7.51 12.08 4.60
CA ILE A 199 8.08 12.21 3.26
C ILE A 199 8.26 13.67 2.82
N SER A 200 7.64 14.61 3.52
CA SER A 200 7.90 16.04 3.35
C SER A 200 9.21 16.52 3.97
N GLN A 201 9.92 15.65 4.69
CA GLN A 201 11.19 15.95 5.36
C GLN A 201 12.36 15.26 4.65
N LEU A 202 13.57 15.77 4.87
CA LEU A 202 14.79 15.09 4.39
C LEU A 202 15.03 13.79 5.16
N PRO A 203 15.56 12.76 4.50
CA PRO A 203 16.01 12.72 3.10
C PRO A 203 14.89 12.48 2.09
N TYR A 204 13.69 12.12 2.51
CA TYR A 204 12.60 11.66 1.64
C TYR A 204 12.13 12.73 0.64
N LYS A 205 12.08 13.99 1.06
CA LYS A 205 11.68 15.13 0.22
C LYS A 205 12.62 15.35 -1.00
N ASP A 206 13.84 14.85 -0.94
CA ASP A 206 14.79 15.01 -2.02
C ASP A 206 14.43 14.10 -3.21
N ASN A 207 14.13 14.68 -4.36
CA ASN A 207 13.84 13.95 -5.60
C ASN A 207 14.99 13.08 -6.10
N SER A 208 16.22 13.31 -5.62
CA SER A 208 17.34 12.42 -5.89
C SER A 208 17.31 11.16 -5.02
N TYR A 209 16.57 11.18 -3.91
CA TYR A 209 16.38 10.07 -2.99
C TYR A 209 15.05 9.35 -3.21
N SER A 210 13.96 10.09 -3.37
CA SER A 210 12.61 9.54 -3.58
C SER A 210 12.03 9.97 -4.92
N ARG A 211 11.22 9.10 -5.52
CA ARG A 211 10.44 9.39 -6.71
C ARG A 211 8.95 9.46 -6.38
N TYR A 212 8.38 10.60 -6.61
CA TYR A 212 6.97 10.90 -6.42
C TYR A 212 6.23 10.65 -7.73
N MET A 213 5.51 9.53 -7.80
CA MET A 213 4.81 9.09 -8.99
C MET A 213 3.41 9.70 -9.02
N LYS A 214 3.10 10.30 -10.14
CA LYS A 214 1.74 10.72 -10.45
C LYS A 214 0.89 9.53 -10.87
N SER A 215 -0.44 9.67 -10.87
CA SER A 215 -1.34 8.61 -11.32
C SER A 215 -1.02 8.21 -12.77
N GLU A 216 -0.86 9.18 -13.68
CA GLU A 216 -0.53 8.92 -15.08
C GLU A 216 0.83 8.23 -15.32
N ASP A 217 1.70 8.17 -14.32
CA ASP A 217 2.93 7.38 -14.40
C ASP A 217 2.69 5.85 -14.35
N GLY A 218 1.49 5.41 -13.92
CA GLY A 218 1.05 4.02 -13.98
C GLY A 218 1.69 3.10 -12.95
N TRP A 219 2.22 3.63 -11.83
CA TRP A 219 2.72 2.79 -10.73
C TRP A 219 1.58 2.16 -9.95
N ALA A 220 0.82 2.97 -9.25
CA ALA A 220 -0.35 2.52 -8.51
C ALA A 220 -1.46 3.56 -8.60
N CYS A 221 -2.68 3.13 -8.89
CA CYS A 221 -3.86 4.00 -8.81
C CYS A 221 -4.57 3.82 -7.47
N GLN A 222 -5.21 4.90 -7.02
CA GLN A 222 -5.96 4.97 -5.76
C GLN A 222 -7.44 5.17 -6.10
N LEU A 223 -8.16 4.05 -6.33
CA LEU A 223 -9.53 4.11 -6.86
C LEU A 223 -10.55 4.66 -5.86
N GLY A 224 -10.28 4.57 -4.56
CA GLY A 224 -11.13 5.17 -3.54
C GLY A 224 -11.23 6.69 -3.60
N THR A 225 -10.25 7.34 -4.25
CA THR A 225 -10.25 8.79 -4.48
C THR A 225 -10.64 9.11 -5.93
N THR A 226 -10.16 8.32 -6.89
CA THR A 226 -10.20 8.68 -8.31
C THR A 226 -11.34 8.03 -9.09
N ALA A 227 -12.05 7.03 -8.53
CA ALA A 227 -13.10 6.29 -9.23
C ALA A 227 -14.21 5.73 -8.33
N ASP A 228 -14.25 6.04 -7.03
CA ASP A 228 -15.34 5.63 -6.13
C ASP A 228 -16.63 6.35 -6.52
N PRO A 229 -17.70 5.64 -6.95
CA PRO A 229 -18.95 6.26 -7.40
C PRO A 229 -19.62 7.14 -6.33
N SER A 230 -19.35 6.89 -5.06
CA SER A 230 -19.93 7.67 -3.96
C SER A 230 -19.25 9.03 -3.75
N LYS A 231 -18.07 9.25 -4.34
CA LYS A 231 -17.22 10.42 -4.11
C LYS A 231 -16.78 11.14 -5.39
N ILE A 232 -16.70 10.43 -6.50
CA ILE A 232 -16.02 10.94 -7.70
C ILE A 232 -16.65 12.22 -8.26
N ASP A 233 -17.95 12.42 -8.13
CA ASP A 233 -18.60 13.63 -8.61
C ASP A 233 -18.15 14.87 -7.83
N GLU A 234 -17.88 14.71 -6.52
CA GLU A 234 -17.31 15.78 -5.68
C GLU A 234 -15.82 15.96 -5.94
N PHE A 235 -15.08 14.87 -6.12
CA PHE A 235 -13.62 14.90 -6.21
C PHE A 235 -13.11 15.25 -7.61
N ARG A 236 -13.81 14.89 -8.67
CA ARG A 236 -13.40 15.10 -10.06
C ARG A 236 -12.88 16.52 -10.37
N PRO A 237 -13.55 17.62 -9.95
CA PRO A 237 -13.05 18.97 -10.21
C PRO A 237 -11.81 19.33 -9.36
N LYS A 238 -11.47 18.54 -8.35
CA LYS A 238 -10.35 18.75 -7.42
C LYS A 238 -9.17 17.83 -7.70
N LEU A 239 -9.36 16.81 -8.58
CA LEU A 239 -8.29 15.90 -8.95
C LEU A 239 -7.19 16.64 -9.71
N LEU A 240 -5.95 16.31 -9.35
CA LEU A 240 -4.75 16.86 -10.00
C LEU A 240 -4.49 16.21 -11.37
N GLU A 241 -5.05 15.01 -11.58
CA GLU A 241 -4.91 14.24 -12.82
C GLU A 241 -6.24 13.56 -13.17
N PRO A 242 -6.44 13.17 -14.45
CA PRO A 242 -7.66 12.48 -14.87
C PRO A 242 -7.90 11.18 -14.12
N SER A 243 -9.19 10.84 -13.93
CA SER A 243 -9.58 9.54 -13.39
C SER A 243 -9.09 8.37 -14.27
N PRO A 244 -8.72 7.24 -13.67
CA PRO A 244 -8.44 6.00 -14.39
C PRO A 244 -9.63 5.53 -15.21
N LYS A 245 -9.35 4.69 -16.22
CA LYS A 245 -10.36 3.99 -17.03
C LYS A 245 -10.31 2.50 -16.78
N PHE A 246 -11.45 1.83 -16.95
CA PHE A 246 -11.51 0.38 -16.94
C PHE A 246 -11.91 -0.11 -18.34
N GLU A 247 -11.00 -0.79 -19.02
CA GLU A 247 -11.19 -1.27 -20.37
C GLU A 247 -10.59 -2.67 -20.52
N ASN A 248 -11.32 -3.58 -21.14
CA ASN A 248 -10.86 -4.95 -21.41
C ASN A 248 -10.35 -5.70 -20.16
N GLY A 249 -10.99 -5.49 -19.01
CA GLY A 249 -10.61 -6.12 -17.76
C GLY A 249 -9.39 -5.49 -17.08
N LYS A 250 -8.90 -4.34 -17.56
CA LYS A 250 -7.71 -3.66 -17.03
C LYS A 250 -8.04 -2.25 -16.57
N VAL A 251 -7.39 -1.84 -15.49
CA VAL A 251 -7.39 -0.45 -15.04
C VAL A 251 -6.24 0.27 -15.71
N LEU A 252 -6.56 1.33 -16.44
CA LEU A 252 -5.65 2.09 -17.27
C LEU A 252 -5.61 3.57 -16.86
N THR A 253 -4.48 4.22 -17.11
CA THR A 253 -4.38 5.68 -17.06
C THR A 253 -5.29 6.31 -18.12
N SER A 254 -5.47 7.63 -18.09
CA SER A 254 -6.25 8.35 -19.10
C SER A 254 -5.68 8.18 -20.51
N THR A 255 -4.38 7.97 -20.61
CA THR A 255 -3.64 7.77 -21.87
C THR A 255 -3.60 6.31 -22.33
N GLY A 256 -4.20 5.37 -21.58
CA GLY A 256 -4.27 3.95 -21.93
C GLY A 256 -3.10 3.10 -21.46
N LYS A 257 -2.22 3.63 -20.59
CA LYS A 257 -1.15 2.85 -19.95
C LYS A 257 -1.74 2.00 -18.82
N GLU A 258 -1.36 0.73 -18.74
CA GLU A 258 -1.79 -0.16 -17.66
C GLU A 258 -1.13 0.23 -16.34
N PHE A 259 -1.91 0.31 -15.26
CA PHE A 259 -1.36 0.46 -13.91
C PHE A 259 -0.68 -0.83 -13.47
N CYS A 260 0.47 -0.70 -12.82
CA CYS A 260 1.17 -1.85 -12.25
C CYS A 260 0.39 -2.45 -11.07
N ILE A 261 -0.09 -1.59 -10.19
CA ILE A 261 -0.86 -1.95 -8.99
C ILE A 261 -2.17 -1.17 -8.98
N VAL A 262 -3.25 -1.84 -8.60
CA VAL A 262 -4.58 -1.22 -8.43
C VAL A 262 -4.98 -1.36 -6.97
N HIS A 263 -5.14 -0.24 -6.28
CA HIS A 263 -5.55 -0.17 -4.90
C HIS A 263 -6.98 0.33 -4.76
N GLN A 264 -7.70 -0.16 -3.75
CA GLN A 264 -9.08 0.19 -3.44
C GLN A 264 -10.07 -0.18 -4.58
N TYR A 265 -9.76 -1.25 -5.32
CA TYR A 265 -10.63 -1.71 -6.41
C TYR A 265 -12.01 -2.16 -5.91
N ASP A 266 -12.10 -2.55 -4.64
CA ASP A 266 -13.34 -3.00 -4.00
C ASP A 266 -14.38 -1.88 -3.82
N ARG A 267 -13.99 -0.62 -4.02
CA ARG A 267 -14.85 0.56 -3.94
C ARG A 267 -15.47 0.97 -5.27
N THR A 268 -15.11 0.29 -6.37
CA THR A 268 -15.60 0.62 -7.71
C THR A 268 -16.65 -0.36 -8.19
N GLU A 269 -17.41 0.05 -9.22
CA GLU A 269 -18.32 -0.84 -9.94
C GLU A 269 -17.59 -1.95 -10.68
N TRP A 270 -16.28 -1.78 -10.94
CA TRP A 270 -15.41 -2.73 -11.63
C TRP A 270 -15.03 -3.95 -10.79
N ARG A 271 -15.29 -3.91 -9.49
CA ARG A 271 -14.88 -4.92 -8.52
C ARG A 271 -15.17 -6.35 -9.00
N ARG A 272 -16.40 -6.62 -9.42
CA ARG A 272 -16.82 -8.00 -9.83
C ARG A 272 -16.06 -8.48 -11.04
N GLU A 273 -15.85 -7.62 -12.04
CA GLU A 273 -15.11 -7.97 -13.25
C GLU A 273 -13.62 -8.16 -12.96
N ILE A 274 -13.07 -7.39 -12.03
CA ILE A 274 -11.69 -7.54 -11.56
C ILE A 274 -11.52 -8.87 -10.82
N GLU A 275 -12.38 -9.15 -9.84
CA GLU A 275 -12.32 -10.38 -9.03
C GLU A 275 -12.50 -11.64 -9.89
N ALA A 276 -13.41 -11.64 -10.86
CA ALA A 276 -13.68 -12.76 -11.76
C ALA A 276 -12.44 -13.20 -12.59
N GLN A 277 -11.47 -12.32 -12.79
CA GLN A 277 -10.24 -12.68 -13.48
C GLN A 277 -9.33 -13.59 -12.64
N TYR A 278 -9.55 -13.66 -11.33
CA TYR A 278 -8.70 -14.40 -10.39
C TYR A 278 -9.43 -15.59 -9.72
N GLU A 279 -10.62 -15.94 -10.19
CA GLU A 279 -11.38 -17.13 -9.76
C GLU A 279 -10.99 -18.42 -10.47
#